data_ef692a0e83daadd8fdb5194f7a0ab0bc
#
_entry.id   ef692a0e83daadd8fdb5194f7a0ab0bc
#
_cell.length_a   1.000
_cell.length_b   1.000
_cell.length_c   1.000
_cell.angle_alpha   90.00
_cell.angle_beta   90.00
_cell.angle_gamma   90.00
#
_symmetry.space_group_name_H-M   'P 1'
#
loop_
_entity.id
_entity.type
_entity.pdbx_description
1 polymer ?
#
loop_
_entity_poly.entity_id
_entity_poly.type
_entity_poly.pdbx_seq_one_letter_code
_entity_poly.pdbx_strand_id
1 'polypeptide(L)'
;MKTIRITVEEIEIHAQLNDSDTAHLIWNALPIEANLNLWGDEIYFRTEVESELEANASDVVSSGDIAYWPPGTAFCIFYGPTPASSENEIRAASAVNVIGVITGDEKAFKQVNNGATITITKVIE
;
A
#
# COMPACT_ATOMS: atom_id res chain seq x y z
N MET A 1 -13.27 12.09 3.40
CA MET A 1 -12.13 11.19 3.23
C MET A 1 -12.05 10.71 1.81
N LYS A 2 -10.84 10.45 1.33
CA LYS A 2 -10.64 10.01 -0.05
C LYS A 2 -10.61 8.50 -0.10
N THR A 3 -11.51 7.93 -0.87
CA THR A 3 -11.61 6.48 -1.05
C THR A 3 -10.98 6.08 -2.38
N ILE A 4 -10.19 5.03 -2.36
CA ILE A 4 -9.58 4.46 -3.55
C ILE A 4 -10.06 3.03 -3.75
N ARG A 5 -9.98 2.57 -4.99
CA ARG A 5 -10.29 1.19 -5.36
C ARG A 5 -9.01 0.53 -5.83
N ILE A 6 -8.72 -0.63 -5.24
CA ILE A 6 -7.55 -1.45 -5.59
C ILE A 6 -8.07 -2.69 -6.29
N THR A 7 -7.63 -2.91 -7.53
CA THR A 7 -8.07 -4.06 -8.33
C THR A 7 -6.86 -4.90 -8.72
N VAL A 8 -6.89 -6.19 -8.39
CA VAL A 8 -5.88 -7.17 -8.79
C VAL A 8 -6.61 -8.42 -9.22
N GLU A 9 -6.49 -8.78 -10.50
CA GLU A 9 -7.20 -9.95 -11.03
C GLU A 9 -8.70 -9.81 -10.76
N GLU A 10 -9.33 -10.75 -10.07
CA GLU A 10 -10.76 -10.70 -9.73
C GLU A 10 -11.04 -10.01 -8.39
N ILE A 11 -9.99 -9.58 -7.68
CA ILE A 11 -10.12 -8.95 -6.36
C ILE A 11 -10.29 -7.45 -6.54
N GLU A 12 -11.32 -6.89 -5.91
CA GLU A 12 -11.55 -5.46 -5.86
C GLU A 12 -11.80 -5.08 -4.41
N ILE A 13 -10.95 -4.23 -3.88
CA ILE A 13 -11.00 -3.83 -2.47
C ILE A 13 -10.88 -2.32 -2.37
N HIS A 14 -11.66 -1.72 -1.48
CA HIS A 14 -11.59 -0.29 -1.20
C HIS A 14 -10.66 -0.01 -0.03
N ALA A 15 -10.11 1.20 -0.04
CA ALA A 15 -9.26 1.70 1.01
C ALA A 15 -9.51 3.20 1.18
N GLN A 16 -9.17 3.72 2.34
CA GLN A 16 -9.27 5.15 2.60
C GLN A 16 -7.88 5.73 2.82
N LEU A 17 -7.61 6.83 2.13
CA LEU A 17 -6.37 7.59 2.33
C LEU A 17 -6.53 8.54 3.49
N ASN A 18 -5.44 8.76 4.23
CA ASN A 18 -5.41 9.77 5.29
C ASN A 18 -5.11 11.16 4.70
N ASP A 19 -4.90 12.15 5.56
CA ASP A 19 -4.65 13.53 5.15
C ASP A 19 -3.17 13.89 5.08
N SER A 20 -2.29 12.90 5.03
CA SER A 20 -0.85 13.15 4.94
C SER A 20 -0.47 13.74 3.58
N ASP A 21 0.65 14.44 3.54
CA ASP A 21 1.16 15.03 2.30
C ASP A 21 1.41 13.94 1.25
N THR A 22 2.00 12.82 1.67
CA THR A 22 2.26 11.71 0.75
C THR A 22 0.96 11.12 0.20
N ALA A 23 -0.07 11.00 1.04
CA ALA A 23 -1.37 10.51 0.57
C ALA A 23 -1.97 11.43 -0.48
N HIS A 24 -1.82 12.76 -0.31
CA HIS A 24 -2.29 13.73 -1.31
C HIS A 24 -1.55 13.57 -2.64
N LEU A 25 -0.24 13.32 -2.60
CA LEU A 25 0.55 13.10 -3.82
C LEU A 25 0.09 11.83 -4.54
N ILE A 26 -0.17 10.75 -3.80
CA ILE A 26 -0.70 9.52 -4.39
C ILE A 26 -2.06 9.76 -5.02
N TRP A 27 -2.97 10.43 -4.30
CA TRP A 27 -4.30 10.74 -4.83
C TRP A 27 -4.23 11.50 -6.15
N ASN A 28 -3.34 12.49 -6.23
CA ASN A 28 -3.19 13.31 -7.43
C ASN A 28 -2.55 12.57 -8.59
N ALA A 29 -1.88 11.45 -8.32
CA ALA A 29 -1.25 10.62 -9.36
C ALA A 29 -2.18 9.52 -9.90
N LEU A 30 -3.34 9.32 -9.29
CA LEU A 30 -4.27 8.27 -9.72
C LEU A 30 -4.91 8.61 -11.07
N PRO A 31 -5.20 7.64 -11.93
CA PRO A 31 -5.04 6.21 -11.71
C PRO A 31 -3.59 5.75 -11.84
N ILE A 32 -3.25 4.70 -11.11
CA ILE A 32 -1.94 4.07 -11.18
C ILE A 32 -2.15 2.61 -11.62
N GLU A 33 -1.35 2.15 -12.58
CA GLU A 33 -1.35 0.76 -13.00
C GLU A 33 0.09 0.27 -13.00
N ALA A 34 0.32 -0.92 -12.46
CA ALA A 34 1.66 -1.47 -12.33
C ALA A 34 1.60 -3.00 -12.27
N ASN A 35 2.76 -3.63 -12.35
CA ASN A 35 2.89 -5.05 -12.04
C ASN A 35 3.42 -5.17 -10.62
N LEU A 36 2.68 -5.84 -9.77
CA LEU A 36 3.01 -5.92 -8.35
C LEU A 36 4.13 -6.91 -8.08
N ASN A 37 4.80 -6.69 -6.96
CA ASN A 37 5.77 -7.62 -6.40
C ASN A 37 5.27 -8.05 -5.02
N LEU A 38 5.61 -9.28 -4.63
CA LEU A 38 5.29 -9.80 -3.31
C LEU A 38 6.57 -9.93 -2.48
N TRP A 39 6.47 -9.56 -1.21
CA TRP A 39 7.54 -9.74 -0.23
C TRP A 39 6.89 -10.22 1.07
N GLY A 40 6.80 -11.56 1.23
CA GLY A 40 5.95 -12.11 2.28
C GLY A 40 4.52 -11.70 2.02
N ASP A 41 3.81 -11.22 3.04
CA ASP A 41 2.46 -10.72 2.91
C ASP A 41 2.43 -9.20 2.72
N GLU A 42 3.31 -8.72 1.86
CA GLU A 42 3.32 -7.33 1.40
C GLU A 42 3.27 -7.30 -0.13
N ILE A 43 2.38 -6.45 -0.66
CA ILE A 43 2.38 -6.08 -2.08
C ILE A 43 3.11 -4.75 -2.20
N TYR A 44 4.05 -4.64 -3.14
CA TYR A 44 4.66 -3.35 -3.43
C TYR A 44 4.92 -3.20 -4.92
N PHE A 45 4.93 -1.96 -5.38
CA PHE A 45 5.25 -1.62 -6.75
C PHE A 45 5.72 -0.17 -6.83
N ARG A 46 6.59 0.09 -7.78
CA ARG A 46 7.14 1.42 -7.99
C ARG A 46 6.10 2.36 -8.58
N THR A 47 6.11 3.62 -8.13
CA THR A 47 5.27 4.69 -8.68
C THR A 47 6.14 5.81 -9.24
N GLU A 48 5.51 6.83 -9.80
CA GLU A 48 6.20 8.05 -10.22
C GLU A 48 6.12 9.14 -9.16
N VAL A 49 5.52 8.83 -8.01
CA VAL A 49 5.38 9.78 -6.90
C VAL A 49 6.67 9.78 -6.09
N GLU A 50 7.22 10.97 -5.86
CA GLU A 50 8.39 11.15 -5.01
C GLU A 50 7.96 11.87 -3.73
N SER A 51 8.30 11.30 -2.60
CA SER A 51 8.03 11.88 -1.28
C SER A 51 9.11 11.44 -0.31
N GLU A 52 9.41 12.27 0.66
CA GLU A 52 10.38 11.96 1.70
C GLU A 52 9.67 11.38 2.92
N LEU A 53 10.45 10.82 3.86
CA LEU A 53 9.89 10.34 5.12
C LEU A 53 9.25 11.49 5.89
N GLU A 54 8.04 11.25 6.36
CA GLU A 54 7.33 12.18 7.21
C GLU A 54 7.71 11.97 8.67
N ALA A 55 7.35 12.91 9.53
CA ALA A 55 7.76 12.90 10.94
C ALA A 55 7.28 11.65 11.69
N ASN A 56 6.14 11.08 11.28
CA ASN A 56 5.57 9.89 11.91
C ASN A 56 5.87 8.59 11.17
N ALA A 57 6.85 8.60 10.26
CA ALA A 57 7.25 7.40 9.53
C ALA A 57 7.69 6.30 10.50
N SER A 58 7.37 5.06 10.17
CA SER A 58 7.70 3.91 11.02
C SER A 58 7.94 2.68 10.14
N ASP A 59 8.79 1.78 10.62
CA ASP A 59 8.98 0.48 9.97
C ASP A 59 8.03 -0.57 10.53
N VAL A 60 7.32 -0.29 11.62
CA VAL A 60 6.28 -1.17 12.16
C VAL A 60 4.93 -0.68 11.67
N VAL A 61 4.16 -1.59 11.08
CA VAL A 61 2.85 -1.29 10.48
C VAL A 61 1.81 -2.29 10.99
N SER A 62 0.56 -2.07 10.63
CA SER A 62 -0.55 -2.96 10.97
C SER A 62 -1.10 -3.63 9.72
N SER A 63 -1.72 -4.81 9.88
CA SER A 63 -2.39 -5.48 8.77
C SER A 63 -3.49 -4.58 8.22
N GLY A 64 -3.50 -4.39 6.89
CA GLY A 64 -4.42 -3.47 6.23
C GLY A 64 -3.85 -2.09 5.98
N ASP A 65 -2.66 -1.77 6.50
CA ASP A 65 -2.05 -0.47 6.24
C ASP A 65 -1.60 -0.36 4.79
N ILE A 66 -1.82 0.83 4.23
CA ILE A 66 -1.28 1.25 2.95
C ILE A 66 -0.20 2.27 3.25
N ALA A 67 0.95 2.12 2.61
CA ALA A 67 2.10 2.95 2.91
C ALA A 67 2.88 3.31 1.65
N TYR A 68 3.79 4.27 1.82
CA TYR A 68 4.73 4.68 0.79
C TYR A 68 6.15 4.49 1.32
N TRP A 69 6.98 3.80 0.55
CA TRP A 69 8.37 3.50 0.88
C TRP A 69 9.30 4.35 0.02
N PRO A 70 9.90 5.43 0.58
CA PRO A 70 10.69 6.37 -0.22
C PRO A 70 11.87 5.76 -0.98
N PRO A 71 12.67 4.83 -0.41
CA PRO A 71 13.82 4.29 -1.15
C PRO A 71 13.48 3.66 -2.49
N GLY A 72 12.29 3.08 -2.62
CA GLY A 72 11.85 2.48 -3.87
C GLY A 72 10.78 3.28 -4.59
N THR A 73 10.44 4.47 -4.12
CA THR A 73 9.29 5.24 -4.59
C THR A 73 8.05 4.36 -4.71
N ALA A 74 7.87 3.48 -3.71
CA ALA A 74 6.94 2.36 -3.82
C ALA A 74 5.66 2.56 -3.02
N PHE A 75 4.55 2.15 -3.63
CA PHE A 75 3.26 1.99 -2.96
C PHE A 75 3.24 0.59 -2.35
N CYS A 76 2.86 0.49 -1.08
CA CYS A 76 2.91 -0.77 -0.32
C CYS A 76 1.56 -1.08 0.31
N ILE A 77 1.18 -2.35 0.29
CA ILE A 77 -0.02 -2.86 0.98
C ILE A 77 0.43 -4.01 1.88
N PHE A 78 0.16 -3.88 3.18
CA PHE A 78 0.53 -4.90 4.15
C PHE A 78 -0.72 -5.68 4.58
N TYR A 79 -0.68 -7.01 4.44
CA TYR A 79 -1.81 -7.85 4.81
C TYR A 79 -1.42 -9.05 5.67
N GLY A 80 -0.20 -9.04 6.20
CA GLY A 80 0.34 -10.06 7.08
C GLY A 80 1.84 -9.90 7.27
N PRO A 81 2.51 -10.91 7.85
CA PRO A 81 3.95 -10.82 8.11
C PRO A 81 4.79 -10.72 6.84
N THR A 82 5.86 -9.93 6.93
CA THR A 82 6.92 -9.85 5.91
C THR A 82 8.13 -10.64 6.41
N PRO A 83 9.15 -10.87 5.56
CA PRO A 83 10.40 -11.50 6.02
C PRO A 83 11.13 -10.74 7.13
N ALA A 84 10.84 -9.43 7.31
CA ALA A 84 11.44 -8.63 8.37
C ALA A 84 10.63 -8.65 9.67
N SER A 85 9.43 -9.25 9.64
CA SER A 85 8.51 -9.23 10.79
C SER A 85 8.97 -10.13 11.92
N SER A 86 8.64 -9.74 13.16
CA SER A 86 8.75 -10.59 14.32
C SER A 86 7.39 -11.22 14.65
N GLU A 87 7.34 -12.02 15.70
CA GLU A 87 6.15 -12.79 16.07
C GLU A 87 4.89 -11.94 16.30
N ASN A 88 5.09 -10.74 16.84
CA ASN A 88 3.98 -9.89 17.29
C ASN A 88 3.82 -8.60 16.51
N GLU A 89 4.55 -8.43 15.41
CA GLU A 89 4.47 -7.20 14.64
C GLU A 89 4.73 -7.44 13.16
N ILE A 90 4.16 -6.59 12.31
CA ILE A 90 4.44 -6.55 10.89
C ILE A 90 5.46 -5.43 10.67
N ARG A 91 6.55 -5.76 9.96
CA ARG A 91 7.64 -4.81 9.77
C ARG A 91 7.99 -4.66 8.29
N ALA A 92 8.07 -3.41 7.84
CA ALA A 92 8.54 -3.07 6.50
C ALA A 92 10.07 -3.22 6.43
N ALA A 93 10.63 -3.16 5.22
CA ALA A 93 12.09 -3.23 5.01
C ALA A 93 12.82 -2.10 5.71
N SER A 94 12.23 -0.91 5.73
CA SER A 94 12.67 0.26 6.49
C SER A 94 11.46 1.18 6.66
N ALA A 95 11.63 2.33 7.30
CA ALA A 95 10.53 3.22 7.62
C ALA A 95 9.69 3.60 6.38
N VAL A 96 8.39 3.63 6.56
CA VAL A 96 7.40 4.01 5.54
C VAL A 96 6.51 5.12 6.06
N ASN A 97 5.90 5.86 5.13
CA ASN A 97 4.82 6.80 5.46
C ASN A 97 3.50 6.04 5.30
N VAL A 98 2.76 5.86 6.39
CA VAL A 98 1.43 5.24 6.31
C VAL A 98 0.48 6.27 5.71
N ILE A 99 -0.16 5.92 4.59
CA ILE A 99 -0.99 6.84 3.80
C ILE A 99 -2.47 6.47 3.83
N GLY A 100 -2.81 5.34 4.42
CA GLY A 100 -4.22 4.92 4.47
C GLY A 100 -4.39 3.53 5.02
N VAL A 101 -5.60 3.01 4.90
CA VAL A 101 -5.97 1.71 5.43
C VAL A 101 -7.01 1.04 4.53
N ILE A 102 -6.88 -0.27 4.35
CA ILE A 102 -7.89 -1.09 3.67
C ILE A 102 -9.16 -1.08 4.50
N THR A 103 -10.30 -0.86 3.85
CA THR A 103 -11.60 -0.87 4.53
C THR A 103 -12.38 -2.18 4.31
N GLY A 104 -11.88 -3.06 3.44
CA GLY A 104 -12.42 -4.39 3.23
C GLY A 104 -11.58 -5.45 3.92
N ASP A 105 -11.60 -6.66 3.39
CA ASP A 105 -10.81 -7.77 3.92
C ASP A 105 -9.44 -7.82 3.24
N GLU A 106 -8.43 -7.31 3.91
CA GLU A 106 -7.07 -7.30 3.36
C GLU A 106 -6.51 -8.71 3.15
N LYS A 107 -7.05 -9.71 3.84
CA LYS A 107 -6.58 -11.10 3.68
C LYS A 107 -6.89 -11.69 2.31
N ALA A 108 -7.80 -11.07 1.55
CA ALA A 108 -8.06 -11.48 0.18
C ALA A 108 -6.81 -11.37 -0.71
N PHE A 109 -5.88 -10.48 -0.36
CA PHE A 109 -4.63 -10.32 -1.11
C PHE A 109 -3.71 -11.55 -1.01
N LYS A 110 -3.96 -12.48 -0.09
CA LYS A 110 -3.18 -13.72 -0.01
C LYS A 110 -3.33 -14.59 -1.26
N GLN A 111 -4.32 -14.31 -2.09
CA GLN A 111 -4.60 -15.09 -3.30
C GLN A 111 -3.95 -14.49 -4.56
N VAL A 112 -3.32 -13.31 -4.48
CA VAL A 112 -2.75 -12.68 -5.66
C VAL A 112 -1.43 -13.32 -6.05
N ASN A 113 -1.12 -13.25 -7.34
CA ASN A 113 0.10 -13.80 -7.89
C ASN A 113 1.15 -12.71 -8.07
N ASN A 114 2.41 -13.04 -7.79
CA ASN A 114 3.52 -12.14 -8.04
C ASN A 114 3.57 -11.78 -9.54
N GLY A 115 3.71 -10.50 -9.84
CA GLY A 115 3.74 -10.01 -11.22
C GLY A 115 2.38 -9.67 -11.80
N ALA A 116 1.29 -9.92 -11.06
CA ALA A 116 -0.05 -9.56 -11.53
C ALA A 116 -0.20 -8.06 -11.73
N THR A 117 -1.10 -7.65 -12.60
CA THR A 117 -1.40 -6.24 -12.79
C THR A 117 -2.28 -5.73 -11.65
N ILE A 118 -1.87 -4.63 -11.04
CA ILE A 118 -2.63 -3.94 -10.00
C ILE A 118 -3.01 -2.55 -10.52
N THR A 119 -4.25 -2.16 -10.26
CA THR A 119 -4.77 -0.84 -10.66
C THR A 119 -5.36 -0.15 -9.45
N ILE A 120 -4.97 1.11 -9.24
CA ILE A 120 -5.50 1.94 -8.16
C ILE A 120 -6.25 3.10 -8.81
N THR A 121 -7.51 3.25 -8.47
CA THR A 121 -8.36 4.31 -9.01
C THR A 121 -9.06 5.08 -7.90
N LYS A 122 -9.54 6.27 -8.24
CA LYS A 122 -10.36 7.06 -7.31
C LYS A 122 -11.78 6.52 -7.29
N VAL A 123 -12.38 6.47 -6.11
CA VAL A 123 -13.82 6.26 -5.99
C VAL A 123 -14.47 7.62 -5.91
N ILE A 124 -15.25 7.94 -6.91
CA ILE A 124 -15.95 9.23 -7.01
C ILE A 124 -17.41 9.02 -6.65
N GLU A 125 -17.86 9.76 -5.66
CA GLU A 125 -19.26 9.71 -5.21
C GLU A 125 -20.06 10.86 -5.77
#